data_c8b5ad72673bfd33f248e7b03ba5ab7d
#
_entry.id   c8b5ad72673bfd33f248e7b03ba5ab7d
#
_cell.length_a   1.000
_cell.length_b   1.000
_cell.length_c   1.000
_cell.angle_alpha   90.00
_cell.angle_beta   90.00
_cell.angle_gamma   90.00
#
_symmetry.space_group_name_H-M   'P 1'
#
loop_
_entity.id
_entity.type
_entity.pdbx_description
1 polymer ?
#
loop_
_entity_poly.entity_id
_entity_poly.type
_entity_poly.pdbx_seq_one_letter_code
_entity_poly.pdbx_strand_id
1 'polypeptide(L)'
;MSSDRAMIEVRNLTVDYVGENSVARAVNGIDFEIREGEAFGLAGESGCGKSTVAFALARLTRLPGLVSGGQVRLHGEDVLKFDKARLKAYRWNEVSFVFQSAMNALNPVIPVSEQITDVIHTHQPQLGDDGARAKAVELFELVGIPPKRLDDFPHQFSGGMRQRICIAIALALSPKLIIMDEPTTALDVVVQRDIIEQIVELKSRLGFSVLFITHDLGLMIEFCDRIGVMYSGELVEVAPAESILTDPQHPYTRALGNSFPPLTGPRERLEGIPGTPPDLRSLPQGCRFAPRCPHAMDVCRAVAPELRYYPQHRSEAACHLLN
;
A
#
# COMPACT_ATOMS: atom_id res chain seq x y z
N MET A 1 9.12 -19.91 -0.19
CA MET A 1 9.31 -19.77 -1.65
C MET A 1 8.04 -19.11 -2.15
N SER A 2 8.07 -17.79 -2.48
CA SER A 2 6.91 -17.14 -3.09
C SER A 2 6.69 -17.77 -4.46
N SER A 3 5.44 -18.09 -4.80
CA SER A 3 5.11 -18.58 -6.12
C SER A 3 5.36 -17.44 -7.13
N ASP A 4 5.90 -17.77 -8.28
CA ASP A 4 6.16 -16.78 -9.36
C ASP A 4 4.86 -16.34 -10.07
N ARG A 5 3.72 -16.70 -9.46
CA ARG A 5 2.37 -16.44 -9.99
C ARG A 5 1.85 -15.10 -9.49
N ALA A 6 1.51 -14.23 -10.43
CA ALA A 6 0.83 -12.98 -10.11
C ALA A 6 -0.56 -13.26 -9.52
N MET A 7 -0.83 -12.72 -8.34
CA MET A 7 -2.13 -12.72 -7.70
C MET A 7 -2.96 -11.53 -8.17
N ILE A 8 -2.38 -10.33 -8.09
CA ILE A 8 -2.95 -9.09 -8.64
C ILE A 8 -2.06 -8.59 -9.76
N GLU A 9 -2.67 -8.28 -10.91
CA GLU A 9 -2.03 -7.57 -12.01
C GLU A 9 -2.72 -6.23 -12.23
N VAL A 10 -1.94 -5.18 -12.24
CA VAL A 10 -2.38 -3.82 -12.57
C VAL A 10 -1.82 -3.48 -13.95
N ARG A 11 -2.69 -3.10 -14.88
CA ARG A 11 -2.31 -2.78 -16.25
C ARG A 11 -2.89 -1.44 -16.66
N ASN A 12 -2.00 -0.51 -17.02
CA ASN A 12 -2.32 0.85 -17.49
C ASN A 12 -3.36 1.57 -16.59
N LEU A 13 -3.26 1.37 -15.25
CA LEU A 13 -4.22 1.93 -14.32
C LEU A 13 -4.13 3.45 -14.31
N THR A 14 -5.28 4.09 -14.57
CA THR A 14 -5.42 5.54 -14.57
C THR A 14 -6.56 5.95 -13.65
N VAL A 15 -6.28 6.91 -12.77
CA VAL A 15 -7.28 7.46 -11.83
C VAL A 15 -7.22 8.97 -11.85
N ASP A 16 -8.37 9.57 -12.13
CA ASP A 16 -8.56 11.02 -12.18
C ASP A 16 -9.44 11.50 -11.02
N TYR A 17 -9.13 12.67 -10.47
CA TYR A 17 -10.01 13.43 -9.59
C TYR A 17 -10.64 14.57 -10.38
N VAL A 18 -11.97 14.49 -10.53
CA VAL A 18 -12.73 15.43 -11.37
C VAL A 18 -13.32 16.53 -10.48
N GLY A 19 -12.75 17.72 -10.56
CA GLY A 19 -13.29 18.93 -9.96
C GLY A 19 -14.19 19.69 -10.93
N GLU A 20 -14.80 20.79 -10.47
CA GLU A 20 -15.71 21.61 -11.28
C GLU A 20 -15.05 22.16 -12.55
N ASN A 21 -13.80 22.60 -12.47
CA ASN A 21 -13.08 23.28 -13.57
C ASN A 21 -11.73 22.63 -13.91
N SER A 22 -11.40 21.50 -13.31
CA SER A 22 -10.09 20.86 -13.52
C SER A 22 -10.16 19.35 -13.25
N VAL A 23 -9.26 18.63 -13.93
CA VAL A 23 -9.03 17.19 -13.68
C VAL A 23 -7.60 17.05 -13.18
N ALA A 24 -7.43 16.42 -12.02
CA ALA A 24 -6.13 16.05 -11.50
C ALA A 24 -5.89 14.56 -11.73
N ARG A 25 -4.88 14.22 -12.54
CA ARG A 25 -4.51 12.83 -12.82
C ARG A 25 -3.60 12.29 -11.73
N ALA A 26 -4.22 11.66 -10.74
CA ALA A 26 -3.52 11.15 -9.56
C ALA A 26 -2.76 9.85 -9.83
N VAL A 27 -3.20 9.04 -10.80
CA VAL A 27 -2.50 7.84 -11.28
C VAL A 27 -2.54 7.85 -12.79
N ASN A 28 -1.40 7.65 -13.44
CA ASN A 28 -1.24 7.80 -14.89
C ASN A 28 -0.60 6.55 -15.51
N GLY A 29 -1.45 5.61 -15.89
CA GLY A 29 -1.03 4.47 -16.71
C GLY A 29 0.01 3.58 -16.04
N ILE A 30 -0.13 3.27 -14.75
CA ILE A 30 0.84 2.43 -14.05
C ILE A 30 0.62 0.94 -14.30
N ASP A 31 1.72 0.21 -14.37
CA ASP A 31 1.78 -1.23 -14.52
C ASP A 31 2.61 -1.84 -13.40
N PHE A 32 2.06 -2.82 -12.67
CA PHE A 32 2.79 -3.64 -11.70
C PHE A 32 2.00 -4.90 -11.37
N GLU A 33 2.65 -5.81 -10.67
CA GLU A 33 2.02 -7.03 -10.16
C GLU A 33 2.38 -7.26 -8.69
N ILE A 34 1.50 -7.92 -7.97
CA ILE A 34 1.74 -8.47 -6.63
C ILE A 34 1.63 -9.98 -6.74
N ARG A 35 2.66 -10.70 -6.31
CA ARG A 35 2.72 -12.16 -6.36
C ARG A 35 2.08 -12.79 -5.12
N GLU A 36 1.73 -14.07 -5.22
CA GLU A 36 1.20 -14.81 -4.08
C GLU A 36 2.24 -14.87 -2.95
N GLY A 37 1.83 -14.48 -1.74
CA GLY A 37 2.69 -14.43 -0.56
C GLY A 37 3.71 -13.29 -0.54
N GLU A 38 3.72 -12.39 -1.54
CA GLU A 38 4.63 -11.26 -1.62
C GLU A 38 4.18 -10.10 -0.71
N ALA A 39 5.15 -9.40 -0.12
CA ALA A 39 4.98 -8.05 0.41
C ALA A 39 5.52 -7.05 -0.62
N PHE A 40 4.61 -6.34 -1.30
CA PHE A 40 4.95 -5.30 -2.27
C PHE A 40 4.79 -3.92 -1.62
N GLY A 41 5.89 -3.14 -1.59
CA GLY A 41 5.90 -1.78 -1.07
C GLY A 41 5.53 -0.76 -2.14
N LEU A 42 4.82 0.31 -1.77
CA LEU A 42 4.58 1.45 -2.64
C LEU A 42 5.07 2.73 -1.96
N ALA A 43 6.24 3.22 -2.39
CA ALA A 43 6.95 4.37 -1.83
C ALA A 43 6.74 5.64 -2.64
N GLY A 44 7.03 6.80 -2.04
CA GLY A 44 7.02 8.11 -2.71
C GLY A 44 6.51 9.22 -1.80
N GLU A 45 6.70 10.48 -2.22
CA GLU A 45 6.24 11.66 -1.48
C GLU A 45 4.73 11.70 -1.28
N SER A 46 4.27 12.46 -0.27
CA SER A 46 2.83 12.66 -0.04
C SER A 46 2.15 13.25 -1.29
N GLY A 47 0.94 12.76 -1.60
CA GLY A 47 0.19 13.21 -2.77
C GLY A 47 0.62 12.59 -4.11
N CYS A 48 1.61 11.68 -4.17
CA CYS A 48 2.04 11.07 -5.43
C CYS A 48 1.09 9.99 -5.99
N GLY A 49 0.00 9.64 -5.28
CA GLY A 49 -1.02 8.72 -5.78
C GLY A 49 -1.10 7.34 -5.11
N LYS A 50 -0.27 7.01 -4.11
CA LYS A 50 -0.21 5.69 -3.45
C LYS A 50 -1.56 5.21 -2.89
N SER A 51 -2.19 6.01 -2.03
CA SER A 51 -3.51 5.68 -1.47
C SER A 51 -4.59 5.60 -2.55
N THR A 52 -4.46 6.38 -3.63
CA THR A 52 -5.36 6.33 -4.79
C THR A 52 -5.26 4.97 -5.49
N VAL A 53 -4.05 4.44 -5.67
CA VAL A 53 -3.82 3.07 -6.18
C VAL A 53 -4.47 2.05 -5.25
N ALA A 54 -4.21 2.14 -3.94
CA ALA A 54 -4.80 1.24 -2.94
C ALA A 54 -6.33 1.22 -3.00
N PHE A 55 -6.98 2.40 -3.07
CA PHE A 55 -8.43 2.51 -3.20
C PHE A 55 -8.96 1.96 -4.53
N ALA A 56 -8.22 2.12 -5.62
CA ALA A 56 -8.61 1.55 -6.91
C ALA A 56 -8.58 0.01 -6.87
N LEU A 57 -7.54 -0.59 -6.29
CA LEU A 57 -7.44 -2.04 -6.12
C LEU A 57 -8.60 -2.59 -5.28
N ALA A 58 -8.93 -1.95 -4.17
CA ALA A 58 -10.04 -2.36 -3.29
C ALA A 58 -11.42 -1.98 -3.83
N ARG A 59 -11.51 -1.32 -5.00
CA ARG A 59 -12.77 -0.73 -5.52
C ARG A 59 -13.45 0.22 -4.54
N LEU A 60 -12.66 0.98 -3.78
CA LEU A 60 -13.13 1.97 -2.80
C LEU A 60 -13.10 3.41 -3.34
N THR A 61 -12.59 3.62 -4.56
CA THR A 61 -12.59 4.93 -5.21
C THR A 61 -14.02 5.47 -5.33
N ARG A 62 -14.25 6.70 -4.85
CA ARG A 62 -15.54 7.40 -4.89
C ARG A 62 -15.34 8.81 -5.44
N LEU A 63 -16.37 9.37 -6.02
CA LEU A 63 -16.37 10.77 -6.45
C LEU A 63 -15.81 11.70 -5.36
N PRO A 64 -14.96 12.65 -5.72
CA PRO A 64 -14.58 13.08 -7.07
C PRO A 64 -13.54 12.19 -7.78
N GLY A 65 -13.04 11.11 -7.14
CA GLY A 65 -12.11 10.14 -7.73
C GLY A 65 -12.83 9.17 -8.67
N LEU A 66 -12.24 8.91 -9.84
CA LEU A 66 -12.76 8.03 -10.87
C LEU A 66 -11.61 7.20 -11.47
N VAL A 67 -11.77 5.88 -11.54
CA VAL A 67 -10.90 5.04 -12.36
C VAL A 67 -11.27 5.28 -13.81
N SER A 68 -10.46 6.02 -14.55
CA SER A 68 -10.71 6.47 -15.90
C SER A 68 -10.11 5.55 -16.99
N GLY A 69 -9.21 4.62 -16.60
CA GLY A 69 -8.60 3.68 -17.54
C GLY A 69 -7.86 2.53 -16.87
N GLY A 70 -7.48 1.56 -17.67
CA GLY A 70 -6.71 0.41 -17.27
C GLY A 70 -7.53 -0.76 -16.73
N GLN A 71 -6.84 -1.71 -16.10
CA GLN A 71 -7.42 -2.94 -15.55
C GLN A 71 -6.73 -3.28 -14.23
N VAL A 72 -7.49 -3.87 -13.32
CA VAL A 72 -7.00 -4.53 -12.11
C VAL A 72 -7.50 -5.97 -12.17
N ARG A 73 -6.60 -6.93 -12.31
CA ARG A 73 -6.96 -8.35 -12.42
C ARG A 73 -6.57 -9.10 -11.17
N LEU A 74 -7.53 -9.82 -10.58
CA LEU A 74 -7.30 -10.81 -9.54
C LEU A 74 -7.43 -12.20 -10.17
N HIS A 75 -6.36 -12.99 -10.19
CA HIS A 75 -6.34 -14.30 -10.84
C HIS A 75 -6.91 -14.29 -12.28
N GLY A 76 -6.68 -13.18 -13.02
CA GLY A 76 -7.15 -13.00 -14.39
C GLY A 76 -8.53 -12.35 -14.54
N GLU A 77 -9.35 -12.26 -13.48
CA GLU A 77 -10.64 -11.57 -13.50
C GLU A 77 -10.48 -10.04 -13.28
N ASP A 78 -11.10 -9.23 -14.11
CA ASP A 78 -11.03 -7.77 -14.00
C ASP A 78 -11.93 -7.27 -12.86
N VAL A 79 -11.29 -6.91 -11.74
CA VAL A 79 -11.96 -6.40 -10.53
C VAL A 79 -12.81 -5.15 -10.81
N LEU A 80 -12.41 -4.33 -11.78
CA LEU A 80 -13.14 -3.10 -12.13
C LEU A 80 -14.51 -3.38 -12.73
N LYS A 81 -14.72 -4.60 -13.24
CA LYS A 81 -15.99 -5.06 -13.86
C LYS A 81 -16.89 -5.87 -12.95
N PHE A 82 -16.47 -6.14 -11.69
CA PHE A 82 -17.29 -6.90 -10.77
C PHE A 82 -18.64 -6.23 -10.50
N ASP A 83 -19.70 -7.01 -10.56
CA ASP A 83 -21.01 -6.63 -10.09
C ASP A 83 -21.07 -6.52 -8.55
N LYS A 84 -22.22 -6.14 -8.00
CA LYS A 84 -22.38 -5.96 -6.55
C LYS A 84 -22.16 -7.27 -5.76
N ALA A 85 -22.60 -8.40 -6.30
CA ALA A 85 -22.47 -9.70 -5.62
C ALA A 85 -21.02 -10.16 -5.60
N ARG A 86 -20.35 -10.13 -6.78
CA ARG A 86 -18.93 -10.48 -6.91
C ARG A 86 -18.03 -9.52 -6.11
N LEU A 87 -18.36 -8.22 -6.08
CA LEU A 87 -17.63 -7.23 -5.30
C LEU A 87 -17.78 -7.47 -3.79
N LYS A 88 -18.95 -7.91 -3.31
CA LYS A 88 -19.15 -8.33 -1.92
C LYS A 88 -18.26 -9.54 -1.60
N ALA A 89 -18.21 -10.53 -2.49
CA ALA A 89 -17.35 -11.71 -2.32
C ALA A 89 -15.85 -11.35 -2.39
N TYR A 90 -15.46 -10.40 -3.23
CA TYR A 90 -14.08 -9.92 -3.35
C TYR A 90 -13.59 -9.25 -2.07
N ARG A 91 -14.37 -8.31 -1.54
CA ARG A 91 -14.02 -7.59 -0.32
C ARG A 91 -14.07 -8.54 0.86
N TRP A 92 -13.10 -8.45 1.75
CA TRP A 92 -12.88 -9.25 2.94
C TRP A 92 -12.44 -10.70 2.68
N ASN A 93 -13.01 -11.42 1.70
CA ASN A 93 -12.60 -12.80 1.45
C ASN A 93 -11.33 -12.90 0.60
N GLU A 94 -11.12 -11.97 -0.33
CA GLU A 94 -9.96 -11.99 -1.21
C GLU A 94 -9.03 -10.82 -0.93
N VAL A 95 -9.61 -9.62 -0.73
CA VAL A 95 -8.86 -8.39 -0.42
C VAL A 95 -9.47 -7.70 0.79
N SER A 96 -8.66 -7.44 1.80
CA SER A 96 -9.03 -6.59 2.94
C SER A 96 -8.16 -5.33 2.99
N PHE A 97 -8.57 -4.35 3.79
CA PHE A 97 -7.97 -3.04 3.83
C PHE A 97 -7.76 -2.56 5.27
N VAL A 98 -6.53 -2.14 5.59
CA VAL A 98 -6.18 -1.42 6.82
C VAL A 98 -5.91 0.04 6.44
N PHE A 99 -6.81 0.94 6.86
CA PHE A 99 -6.78 2.36 6.49
C PHE A 99 -5.70 3.14 7.24
N GLN A 100 -5.27 4.24 6.66
CA GLN A 100 -4.49 5.26 7.35
C GLN A 100 -5.26 5.71 8.61
N SER A 101 -4.57 5.80 9.74
CA SER A 101 -5.20 6.07 11.03
C SER A 101 -6.32 5.07 11.39
N ALA A 102 -6.09 3.78 11.10
CA ALA A 102 -7.05 2.70 11.37
C ALA A 102 -7.61 2.72 12.80
N MET A 103 -6.84 3.26 13.76
CA MET A 103 -7.30 3.48 15.15
C MET A 103 -8.58 4.34 15.26
N ASN A 104 -8.84 5.20 14.26
CA ASN A 104 -10.05 6.04 14.19
C ASN A 104 -11.16 5.37 13.36
N ALA A 105 -10.89 4.23 12.72
CA ALA A 105 -11.88 3.47 11.98
C ALA A 105 -12.81 2.65 12.89
N LEU A 106 -12.37 2.35 14.12
CA LEU A 106 -13.19 1.69 15.11
C LEU A 106 -14.27 2.65 15.63
N ASN A 107 -15.52 2.20 15.64
CA ASN A 107 -16.61 2.96 16.20
C ASN A 107 -16.49 3.03 17.75
N PRO A 108 -16.29 4.22 18.36
CA PRO A 108 -15.95 4.32 19.78
C PRO A 108 -17.10 3.95 20.73
N VAL A 109 -18.35 3.89 20.23
CA VAL A 109 -19.55 3.62 21.03
C VAL A 109 -20.10 2.19 20.85
N ILE A 110 -19.37 1.34 20.13
CA ILE A 110 -19.72 -0.07 19.90
C ILE A 110 -18.58 -0.94 20.45
N PRO A 111 -18.85 -2.02 21.22
CA PRO A 111 -17.83 -2.96 21.66
C PRO A 111 -17.06 -3.55 20.48
N VAL A 112 -15.79 -3.92 20.70
CA VAL A 112 -14.96 -4.46 19.63
C VAL A 112 -15.49 -5.81 19.15
N SER A 113 -16.07 -6.61 20.03
CA SER A 113 -16.71 -7.89 19.66
C SER A 113 -17.75 -7.71 18.55
N GLU A 114 -18.64 -6.73 18.70
CA GLU A 114 -19.69 -6.47 17.71
C GLU A 114 -19.10 -6.03 16.37
N GLN A 115 -18.03 -5.23 16.36
CA GLN A 115 -17.40 -4.76 15.13
C GLN A 115 -16.70 -5.88 14.37
N ILE A 116 -16.14 -6.87 15.06
CA ILE A 116 -15.55 -8.06 14.45
C ILE A 116 -16.64 -9.00 13.94
N THR A 117 -17.65 -9.29 14.78
CA THR A 117 -18.71 -10.23 14.44
C THR A 117 -19.60 -9.70 13.31
N ASP A 118 -19.79 -8.38 13.15
CA ASP A 118 -20.52 -7.78 12.03
C ASP A 118 -19.91 -8.17 10.67
N VAL A 119 -18.57 -8.13 10.56
CA VAL A 119 -17.87 -8.58 9.35
C VAL A 119 -18.11 -10.06 9.10
N ILE A 120 -18.03 -10.89 10.14
CA ILE A 120 -18.22 -12.35 10.05
C ILE A 120 -19.67 -12.67 9.65
N HIS A 121 -20.67 -12.08 10.31
CA HIS A 121 -22.08 -12.27 9.98
C HIS A 121 -22.43 -11.83 8.56
N THR A 122 -21.87 -10.70 8.11
CA THR A 122 -22.10 -10.18 6.76
C THR A 122 -21.67 -11.16 5.67
N HIS A 123 -20.59 -11.91 5.89
CA HIS A 123 -19.96 -12.78 4.88
C HIS A 123 -20.14 -14.28 5.17
N GLN A 124 -20.30 -14.67 6.43
CA GLN A 124 -20.43 -16.07 6.89
C GLN A 124 -21.63 -16.21 7.85
N PRO A 125 -22.87 -15.85 7.45
CA PRO A 125 -24.04 -15.87 8.32
C PRO A 125 -24.37 -17.27 8.86
N GLN A 126 -23.89 -18.32 8.19
CA GLN A 126 -24.07 -19.71 8.62
C GLN A 126 -23.36 -20.07 9.93
N LEU A 127 -22.39 -19.27 10.39
CA LEU A 127 -21.70 -19.50 11.66
C LEU A 127 -22.56 -19.20 12.89
N GLY A 128 -23.60 -18.37 12.73
CA GLY A 128 -24.39 -17.88 13.86
C GLY A 128 -23.56 -17.06 14.87
N ASP A 129 -24.21 -16.64 15.96
CA ASP A 129 -23.58 -15.75 16.95
C ASP A 129 -22.43 -16.44 17.70
N ASP A 130 -22.61 -17.70 18.11
CA ASP A 130 -21.60 -18.46 18.83
C ASP A 130 -20.35 -18.71 17.98
N GLY A 131 -20.55 -19.06 16.69
CA GLY A 131 -19.44 -19.29 15.77
C GLY A 131 -18.69 -17.99 15.42
N ALA A 132 -19.42 -16.89 15.23
CA ALA A 132 -18.80 -15.59 14.99
C ALA A 132 -18.00 -15.12 16.21
N ARG A 133 -18.54 -15.30 17.43
CA ARG A 133 -17.85 -14.96 18.67
C ARG A 133 -16.60 -15.83 18.88
N ALA A 134 -16.67 -17.14 18.64
CA ALA A 134 -15.53 -18.04 18.75
C ALA A 134 -14.39 -17.57 17.82
N LYS A 135 -14.71 -17.24 16.57
CA LYS A 135 -13.75 -16.72 15.61
C LYS A 135 -13.16 -15.35 16.04
N ALA A 136 -13.96 -14.49 16.65
CA ALA A 136 -13.45 -13.21 17.19
C ALA A 136 -12.45 -13.45 18.34
N VAL A 137 -12.67 -14.47 19.19
CA VAL A 137 -11.71 -14.91 20.22
C VAL A 137 -10.40 -15.35 19.58
N GLU A 138 -10.44 -16.23 18.58
CA GLU A 138 -9.25 -16.70 17.83
C GLU A 138 -8.47 -15.52 17.20
N LEU A 139 -9.17 -14.53 16.66
CA LEU A 139 -8.54 -13.34 16.07
C LEU A 139 -7.83 -12.49 17.13
N PHE A 140 -8.40 -12.36 18.34
CA PHE A 140 -7.76 -11.65 19.45
C PHE A 140 -6.49 -12.36 19.90
N GLU A 141 -6.54 -13.68 20.06
CA GLU A 141 -5.35 -14.50 20.37
C GLU A 141 -4.28 -14.35 19.29
N LEU A 142 -4.68 -14.38 18.02
CA LEU A 142 -3.81 -14.26 16.86
C LEU A 142 -3.01 -12.94 16.87
N VAL A 143 -3.62 -11.83 17.31
CA VAL A 143 -2.96 -10.52 17.40
C VAL A 143 -2.41 -10.21 18.81
N GLY A 144 -2.37 -11.21 19.69
CA GLY A 144 -1.78 -11.08 21.03
C GLY A 144 -2.58 -10.18 22.00
N ILE A 145 -3.92 -10.12 21.82
CA ILE A 145 -4.82 -9.41 22.73
C ILE A 145 -5.59 -10.44 23.57
N PRO A 146 -5.62 -10.30 24.93
CA PRO A 146 -6.36 -11.23 25.76
C PRO A 146 -7.86 -11.29 25.41
N PRO A 147 -8.46 -12.50 25.15
CA PRO A 147 -9.86 -12.64 24.74
C PRO A 147 -10.87 -12.04 25.72
N LYS A 148 -10.55 -11.99 27.02
CA LYS A 148 -11.41 -11.37 28.03
C LYS A 148 -11.71 -9.88 27.80
N ARG A 149 -10.96 -9.24 26.90
CA ARG A 149 -11.11 -7.84 26.52
C ARG A 149 -11.97 -7.65 25.26
N LEU A 150 -12.51 -8.73 24.71
CA LEU A 150 -13.25 -8.70 23.45
C LEU A 150 -14.48 -7.75 23.50
N ASP A 151 -15.11 -7.65 24.67
CA ASP A 151 -16.29 -6.81 24.87
C ASP A 151 -15.95 -5.38 25.35
N ASP A 152 -14.66 -5.05 25.43
CA ASP A 152 -14.21 -3.69 25.73
C ASP A 152 -14.50 -2.75 24.55
N PHE A 153 -14.63 -1.46 24.85
CA PHE A 153 -14.79 -0.40 23.84
C PHE A 153 -13.41 0.09 23.32
N PRO A 154 -13.35 0.61 22.07
CA PRO A 154 -12.09 1.07 21.48
C PRO A 154 -11.26 2.02 22.35
N HIS A 155 -11.90 2.92 23.09
CA HIS A 155 -11.22 3.89 23.96
C HIS A 155 -10.50 3.26 25.15
N GLN A 156 -10.80 2.01 25.51
CA GLN A 156 -10.14 1.28 26.59
C GLN A 156 -8.83 0.63 26.16
N PHE A 157 -8.51 0.62 24.84
CA PHE A 157 -7.29 0.06 24.29
C PHE A 157 -6.25 1.15 23.99
N SER A 158 -4.96 0.81 24.15
CA SER A 158 -3.87 1.66 23.68
C SER A 158 -3.88 1.82 22.15
N GLY A 159 -3.12 2.80 21.62
CA GLY A 159 -3.01 2.99 20.18
C GLY A 159 -2.54 1.74 19.44
N GLY A 160 -1.47 1.10 19.91
CA GLY A 160 -0.97 -0.14 19.32
C GLY A 160 -1.97 -1.30 19.42
N MET A 161 -2.72 -1.42 20.52
CA MET A 161 -3.78 -2.44 20.64
C MET A 161 -4.92 -2.18 19.66
N ARG A 162 -5.35 -0.93 19.48
CA ARG A 162 -6.36 -0.59 18.47
C ARG A 162 -5.88 -0.93 17.05
N GLN A 163 -4.61 -0.69 16.77
CA GLN A 163 -4.03 -1.09 15.48
C GLN A 163 -4.05 -2.61 15.29
N ARG A 164 -3.67 -3.38 16.32
CA ARG A 164 -3.78 -4.85 16.30
C ARG A 164 -5.20 -5.33 16.09
N ILE A 165 -6.20 -4.67 16.70
CA ILE A 165 -7.62 -4.96 16.47
C ILE A 165 -8.01 -4.71 15.01
N CYS A 166 -7.58 -3.61 14.40
CA CYS A 166 -7.83 -3.35 12.99
C CYS A 166 -7.21 -4.40 12.06
N ILE A 167 -6.01 -4.90 12.40
CA ILE A 167 -5.37 -6.01 11.70
C ILE A 167 -6.17 -7.31 11.90
N ALA A 168 -6.65 -7.60 13.11
CA ALA A 168 -7.51 -8.74 13.40
C ALA A 168 -8.80 -8.71 12.57
N ILE A 169 -9.45 -7.54 12.51
CA ILE A 169 -10.64 -7.32 11.66
C ILE A 169 -10.27 -7.56 10.18
N ALA A 170 -9.15 -7.05 9.69
CA ALA A 170 -8.72 -7.27 8.31
C ALA A 170 -8.47 -8.76 8.00
N LEU A 171 -8.06 -9.54 8.99
CA LEU A 171 -7.82 -11.00 8.88
C LEU A 171 -9.08 -11.85 9.08
N ALA A 172 -10.22 -11.26 9.45
CA ALA A 172 -11.42 -11.99 9.89
C ALA A 172 -11.89 -13.07 8.91
N LEU A 173 -11.71 -12.89 7.61
CA LEU A 173 -12.11 -13.85 6.58
C LEU A 173 -10.93 -14.50 5.86
N SER A 174 -9.73 -14.41 6.43
CA SER A 174 -8.50 -14.99 5.87
C SER A 174 -8.24 -14.53 4.42
N PRO A 175 -8.16 -13.21 4.16
CA PRO A 175 -7.99 -12.68 2.82
C PRO A 175 -6.66 -13.14 2.20
N LYS A 176 -6.59 -13.13 0.87
CA LYS A 176 -5.36 -13.44 0.14
C LYS A 176 -4.43 -12.23 0.01
N LEU A 177 -5.00 -11.02 0.00
CA LEU A 177 -4.26 -9.76 0.00
C LEU A 177 -4.76 -8.86 1.11
N ILE A 178 -3.83 -8.25 1.85
CA ILE A 178 -4.13 -7.15 2.76
C ILE A 178 -3.46 -5.89 2.22
N ILE A 179 -4.26 -4.86 1.96
CA ILE A 179 -3.77 -3.53 1.62
C ILE A 179 -3.62 -2.75 2.93
N MET A 180 -2.42 -2.27 3.20
CA MET A 180 -2.09 -1.50 4.40
C MET A 180 -1.62 -0.11 3.99
N ASP A 181 -2.48 0.89 4.20
CA ASP A 181 -2.19 2.28 3.86
C ASP A 181 -1.77 3.03 5.13
N GLU A 182 -0.47 3.27 5.27
CA GLU A 182 0.17 3.90 6.43
C GLU A 182 -0.28 3.31 7.79
N PRO A 183 -0.18 1.99 7.98
CA PRO A 183 -0.80 1.32 9.13
C PRO A 183 -0.21 1.70 10.47
N THR A 184 0.97 2.29 10.52
CA THR A 184 1.68 2.63 11.77
C THR A 184 1.79 4.13 12.02
N THR A 185 1.16 4.96 11.17
CA THR A 185 1.13 6.42 11.38
C THR A 185 0.50 6.77 12.72
N ALA A 186 1.09 7.71 13.44
CA ALA A 186 0.71 8.16 14.78
C ALA A 186 1.02 7.16 15.93
N LEU A 187 1.87 6.17 15.70
CA LEU A 187 2.44 5.32 16.75
C LEU A 187 3.90 5.72 17.03
N ASP A 188 4.36 5.46 18.24
CA ASP A 188 5.78 5.60 18.56
C ASP A 188 6.60 4.49 17.86
N VAL A 189 7.91 4.75 17.68
CA VAL A 189 8.81 3.89 16.89
C VAL A 189 8.87 2.45 17.43
N VAL A 190 8.79 2.26 18.75
CA VAL A 190 8.85 0.92 19.35
C VAL A 190 7.59 0.13 19.02
N VAL A 191 6.42 0.72 19.25
CA VAL A 191 5.12 0.10 18.93
C VAL A 191 4.98 -0.15 17.44
N GLN A 192 5.48 0.76 16.60
CA GLN A 192 5.50 0.59 15.15
C GLN A 192 6.28 -0.67 14.74
N ARG A 193 7.48 -0.85 15.31
CA ARG A 193 8.31 -2.02 15.04
C ARG A 193 7.64 -3.33 15.50
N ASP A 194 7.08 -3.35 16.69
CA ASP A 194 6.34 -4.51 17.23
C ASP A 194 5.18 -4.92 16.32
N ILE A 195 4.47 -3.95 15.73
CA ILE A 195 3.37 -4.23 14.80
C ILE A 195 3.90 -4.80 13.49
N ILE A 196 4.98 -4.26 12.93
CA ILE A 196 5.57 -4.78 11.69
C ILE A 196 6.08 -6.21 11.90
N GLU A 197 6.80 -6.47 13.00
CA GLU A 197 7.26 -7.83 13.34
C GLU A 197 6.07 -8.81 13.45
N GLN A 198 4.98 -8.38 14.07
CA GLN A 198 3.76 -9.18 14.12
C GLN A 198 3.15 -9.45 12.75
N ILE A 199 3.11 -8.44 11.85
CA ILE A 199 2.60 -8.62 10.49
C ILE A 199 3.49 -9.61 9.71
N VAL A 200 4.82 -9.54 9.86
CA VAL A 200 5.76 -10.50 9.27
C VAL A 200 5.46 -11.93 9.72
N GLU A 201 5.28 -12.13 11.03
CA GLU A 201 4.94 -13.43 11.60
C GLU A 201 3.60 -13.94 11.05
N LEU A 202 2.56 -13.10 11.09
CA LEU A 202 1.24 -13.43 10.58
C LEU A 202 1.26 -13.77 9.08
N LYS A 203 1.98 -12.98 8.26
CA LYS A 203 2.17 -13.23 6.83
C LYS A 203 2.84 -14.59 6.59
N SER A 204 3.91 -14.88 7.32
CA SER A 204 4.63 -16.17 7.21
C SER A 204 3.74 -17.35 7.59
N ARG A 205 2.91 -17.22 8.63
CA ARG A 205 2.05 -18.27 9.16
C ARG A 205 0.79 -18.50 8.31
N LEU A 206 0.18 -17.42 7.81
CA LEU A 206 -1.11 -17.46 7.11
C LEU A 206 -0.99 -17.41 5.59
N GLY A 207 0.17 -17.02 5.05
CA GLY A 207 0.48 -17.02 3.61
C GLY A 207 -0.21 -15.95 2.77
N PHE A 208 -0.75 -14.89 3.36
CA PHE A 208 -1.34 -13.78 2.62
C PHE A 208 -0.27 -12.86 2.00
N SER A 209 -0.64 -12.17 0.94
CA SER A 209 0.17 -11.12 0.32
C SER A 209 -0.15 -9.76 0.95
N VAL A 210 0.77 -8.80 0.82
CA VAL A 210 0.59 -7.45 1.35
C VAL A 210 0.92 -6.41 0.28
N LEU A 211 0.04 -5.42 0.10
CA LEU A 211 0.39 -4.13 -0.46
C LEU A 211 0.66 -3.17 0.71
N PHE A 212 1.91 -2.78 0.87
CA PHE A 212 2.34 -1.95 1.99
C PHE A 212 2.67 -0.54 1.55
N ILE A 213 1.94 0.45 2.07
CA ILE A 213 2.15 1.86 1.79
C ILE A 213 2.59 2.54 3.07
N THR A 214 3.74 3.20 3.03
CA THR A 214 4.25 4.05 4.09
C THR A 214 5.15 5.14 3.51
N HIS A 215 5.39 6.18 4.28
CA HIS A 215 6.41 7.18 3.96
C HIS A 215 7.78 6.80 4.54
N ASP A 216 7.88 5.78 5.38
CA ASP A 216 9.13 5.28 5.95
C ASP A 216 9.75 4.20 5.06
N LEU A 217 10.75 4.61 4.27
CA LEU A 217 11.46 3.70 3.37
C LEU A 217 12.27 2.63 4.13
N GLY A 218 12.78 2.95 5.32
CA GLY A 218 13.51 2.00 6.15
C GLY A 218 12.65 0.81 6.54
N LEU A 219 11.42 1.06 7.01
CA LEU A 219 10.45 0.01 7.30
C LEU A 219 10.06 -0.79 6.06
N MET A 220 9.93 -0.13 4.89
CA MET A 220 9.64 -0.84 3.66
C MET A 220 10.74 -1.83 3.29
N ILE A 221 12.00 -1.44 3.43
CA ILE A 221 13.13 -2.29 3.10
C ILE A 221 13.22 -3.51 4.03
N GLU A 222 12.88 -3.32 5.31
CA GLU A 222 12.85 -4.42 6.28
C GLU A 222 11.69 -5.39 6.05
N PHE A 223 10.57 -4.91 5.51
CA PHE A 223 9.32 -5.66 5.41
C PHE A 223 9.00 -6.21 4.02
N CYS A 224 9.28 -5.42 2.96
CA CYS A 224 8.83 -5.74 1.61
C CYS A 224 9.85 -6.59 0.84
N ASP A 225 9.34 -7.46 -0.03
CA ASP A 225 10.14 -8.24 -0.97
C ASP A 225 10.57 -7.37 -2.17
N ARG A 226 9.63 -6.54 -2.69
CA ARG A 226 9.85 -5.59 -3.78
C ARG A 226 9.18 -4.25 -3.45
N ILE A 227 9.72 -3.18 -4.02
CA ILE A 227 9.19 -1.82 -3.83
C ILE A 227 9.00 -1.16 -5.19
N GLY A 228 7.81 -0.59 -5.40
CA GLY A 228 7.52 0.37 -6.46
C GLY A 228 7.62 1.80 -5.93
N VAL A 229 8.39 2.63 -6.59
CA VAL A 229 8.56 4.05 -6.24
C VAL A 229 7.69 4.88 -7.16
N MET A 230 6.76 5.65 -6.56
CA MET A 230 5.84 6.53 -7.29
C MET A 230 6.27 7.99 -7.19
N TYR A 231 6.20 8.69 -8.31
CA TYR A 231 6.36 10.13 -8.38
C TYR A 231 5.26 10.77 -9.23
N SER A 232 4.49 11.67 -8.64
CA SER A 232 3.43 12.44 -9.33
C SER A 232 2.50 11.57 -10.21
N GLY A 233 2.07 10.41 -9.69
CA GLY A 233 1.13 9.52 -10.36
C GLY A 233 1.73 8.48 -11.28
N GLU A 234 3.04 8.40 -11.41
CA GLU A 234 3.73 7.38 -12.23
C GLU A 234 4.67 6.52 -11.38
N LEU A 235 4.87 5.26 -11.79
CA LEU A 235 5.95 4.43 -11.27
C LEU A 235 7.25 4.84 -11.98
N VAL A 236 8.24 5.24 -11.20
CA VAL A 236 9.56 5.65 -11.71
C VAL A 236 10.59 4.55 -11.55
N GLU A 237 10.40 3.65 -10.60
CA GLU A 237 11.25 2.49 -10.38
C GLU A 237 10.49 1.36 -9.68
N VAL A 238 10.77 0.10 -10.05
CA VAL A 238 10.30 -1.12 -9.35
C VAL A 238 11.47 -2.08 -9.25
N ALA A 239 11.84 -2.44 -8.02
CA ALA A 239 12.98 -3.32 -7.79
C ALA A 239 12.83 -4.15 -6.49
N PRO A 240 13.67 -5.19 -6.27
CA PRO A 240 13.83 -5.79 -4.94
C PRO A 240 14.11 -4.71 -3.90
N ALA A 241 13.56 -4.87 -2.69
CA ALA A 241 13.68 -3.84 -1.64
C ALA A 241 15.14 -3.46 -1.33
N GLU A 242 16.03 -4.44 -1.28
CA GLU A 242 17.47 -4.20 -1.09
C GLU A 242 18.07 -3.33 -2.20
N SER A 243 17.68 -3.55 -3.48
CA SER A 243 18.19 -2.79 -4.63
C SER A 243 17.75 -1.32 -4.61
N ILE A 244 16.55 -1.03 -4.11
CA ILE A 244 16.06 0.35 -3.93
C ILE A 244 16.99 1.16 -3.03
N LEU A 245 17.63 0.53 -2.05
CA LEU A 245 18.57 1.19 -1.15
C LEU A 245 20.01 1.21 -1.71
N THR A 246 20.47 0.07 -2.23
CA THR A 246 21.91 -0.12 -2.54
C THR A 246 22.28 0.27 -3.96
N ASP A 247 21.35 0.15 -4.91
CA ASP A 247 21.58 0.43 -6.34
C ASP A 247 20.35 1.08 -7.00
N PRO A 248 19.85 2.23 -6.48
CA PRO A 248 18.70 2.92 -7.06
C PRO A 248 19.03 3.47 -8.46
N GLN A 249 18.20 3.15 -9.43
CA GLN A 249 18.43 3.50 -10.84
C GLN A 249 17.84 4.86 -11.22
N HIS A 250 16.70 5.23 -10.62
CA HIS A 250 16.10 6.53 -10.88
C HIS A 250 16.65 7.61 -9.93
N PRO A 251 17.02 8.82 -10.41
CA PRO A 251 17.56 9.89 -9.55
C PRO A 251 16.61 10.30 -8.41
N TYR A 252 15.29 10.19 -8.59
CA TYR A 252 14.32 10.43 -7.51
C TYR A 252 14.42 9.35 -6.42
N THR A 253 14.51 8.08 -6.79
CA THR A 253 14.68 6.97 -5.83
C THR A 253 15.93 7.15 -4.99
N ARG A 254 17.05 7.52 -5.64
CA ARG A 254 18.31 7.84 -4.96
C ARG A 254 18.17 9.00 -3.99
N ALA A 255 17.52 10.09 -4.42
CA ALA A 255 17.28 11.25 -3.57
C ALA A 255 16.33 10.93 -2.40
N LEU A 256 15.32 10.08 -2.64
CA LEU A 256 14.40 9.60 -1.61
C LEU A 256 15.16 8.78 -0.55
N GLY A 257 16.02 7.84 -0.97
CA GLY A 257 16.87 7.06 -0.08
C GLY A 257 17.81 7.93 0.77
N ASN A 258 18.44 8.94 0.17
CA ASN A 258 19.34 9.87 0.86
C ASN A 258 18.63 10.82 1.85
N SER A 259 17.30 10.89 1.79
CA SER A 259 16.52 11.70 2.73
C SER A 259 16.28 11.00 4.08
N PHE A 260 16.70 9.72 4.20
CA PHE A 260 16.58 8.95 5.44
C PHE A 260 17.95 8.76 6.08
N PRO A 261 18.06 8.90 7.42
CA PRO A 261 19.32 8.67 8.11
C PRO A 261 19.73 7.20 7.97
N PRO A 262 21.00 6.92 7.67
CA PRO A 262 21.48 5.54 7.68
C PRO A 262 21.34 4.96 9.08
N LEU A 263 20.89 3.71 9.19
CA LEU A 263 20.72 3.01 10.47
C LEU A 263 22.06 2.81 11.21
N THR A 264 23.18 2.79 10.44
CA THR A 264 24.54 2.62 10.98
C THR A 264 25.51 3.49 10.17
N GLY A 265 26.49 4.14 10.83
CA GLY A 265 27.50 4.94 10.14
C GLY A 265 27.63 6.37 10.69
N PRO A 266 28.55 7.19 10.13
CA PRO A 266 28.70 8.58 10.51
C PRO A 266 27.43 9.36 10.19
N ARG A 267 27.09 10.34 11.05
CA ARG A 267 25.98 11.25 10.82
C ARG A 267 26.32 12.17 9.65
N GLU A 268 25.75 11.91 8.49
CA GLU A 268 25.79 12.82 7.35
C GLU A 268 24.62 13.82 7.43
N ARG A 269 24.85 15.01 6.85
CA ARG A 269 23.76 16.00 6.73
C ARG A 269 22.79 15.51 5.67
N LEU A 270 21.56 15.21 6.09
CA LEU A 270 20.49 14.81 5.18
C LEU A 270 20.14 16.00 4.26
N GLU A 271 20.21 15.76 2.96
CA GLU A 271 19.74 16.71 1.96
C GLU A 271 18.37 16.28 1.49
N GLY A 272 17.35 17.08 1.80
CA GLY A 272 16.00 16.86 1.27
C GLY A 272 15.96 17.05 -0.25
N ILE A 273 14.97 16.47 -0.91
CA ILE A 273 14.77 16.63 -2.35
C ILE A 273 14.35 18.09 -2.62
N PRO A 274 15.15 18.88 -3.39
CA PRO A 274 14.87 20.30 -3.61
C PRO A 274 13.58 20.52 -4.38
N GLY A 275 12.91 21.66 -4.14
CA GLY A 275 11.68 22.06 -4.81
C GLY A 275 10.44 21.30 -4.33
N THR A 276 9.34 21.45 -5.06
CA THR A 276 8.05 20.81 -4.78
C THR A 276 7.62 19.93 -5.95
N PRO A 277 6.89 18.82 -5.70
CA PRO A 277 6.29 18.04 -6.78
C PRO A 277 5.40 18.91 -7.69
N PRO A 278 5.31 18.59 -8.99
CA PRO A 278 4.44 19.31 -9.91
C PRO A 278 2.96 19.15 -9.54
N ASP A 279 2.16 20.15 -9.86
CA ASP A 279 0.71 20.10 -9.72
C ASP A 279 0.14 19.03 -10.67
N LEU A 280 -0.63 18.09 -10.14
CA LEU A 280 -1.27 17.00 -10.91
C LEU A 280 -2.29 17.50 -11.96
N ARG A 281 -2.68 18.79 -11.89
CA ARG A 281 -3.54 19.46 -12.88
C ARG A 281 -2.75 20.05 -14.06
N SER A 282 -1.41 20.22 -13.88
CA SER A 282 -0.54 20.84 -14.89
C SER A 282 0.82 20.13 -14.88
N LEU A 283 0.83 18.92 -15.43
CA LEU A 283 2.01 18.05 -15.43
C LEU A 283 2.98 18.43 -16.56
N PRO A 284 4.30 18.28 -16.38
CA PRO A 284 5.29 18.36 -17.43
C PRO A 284 5.00 17.39 -18.59
N GLN A 285 5.34 17.75 -19.82
CA GLN A 285 5.20 16.87 -20.99
C GLN A 285 6.17 15.69 -20.97
N GLY A 286 7.40 15.92 -20.45
CA GLY A 286 8.42 14.88 -20.34
C GLY A 286 8.42 14.19 -18.98
N CYS A 287 9.62 13.82 -18.52
CA CYS A 287 9.83 13.24 -17.19
C CYS A 287 9.31 14.19 -16.11
N ARG A 288 8.39 13.73 -15.29
CA ARG A 288 7.77 14.53 -14.22
C ARG A 288 8.76 15.00 -13.16
N PHE A 289 9.84 14.25 -12.95
CA PHE A 289 10.91 14.62 -12.03
C PHE A 289 11.93 15.60 -12.65
N ALA A 290 11.95 15.81 -13.96
CA ALA A 290 12.94 16.67 -14.65
C ALA A 290 13.14 18.07 -14.01
N PRO A 291 12.12 18.76 -13.53
CA PRO A 291 12.30 20.08 -12.88
C PRO A 291 13.12 20.04 -11.57
N ARG A 292 13.20 18.88 -10.92
CA ARG A 292 13.92 18.67 -9.64
C ARG A 292 15.14 17.76 -9.80
N CYS A 293 15.35 17.21 -10.99
CA CYS A 293 16.43 16.26 -11.25
C CYS A 293 17.76 16.98 -11.48
N PRO A 294 18.82 16.70 -10.69
CA PRO A 294 20.12 17.33 -10.90
C PRO A 294 20.82 16.86 -12.20
N HIS A 295 20.32 15.77 -12.81
CA HIS A 295 20.85 15.19 -14.04
C HIS A 295 19.91 15.37 -15.25
N ALA A 296 18.99 16.36 -15.17
CA ALA A 296 18.01 16.57 -16.25
C ALA A 296 18.68 16.97 -17.55
N MET A 297 18.34 16.24 -18.62
CA MET A 297 18.76 16.51 -20.01
C MET A 297 17.58 17.13 -20.79
N ASP A 298 17.84 17.67 -21.98
CA ASP A 298 16.80 18.25 -22.84
C ASP A 298 15.72 17.23 -23.19
N VAL A 299 16.10 15.97 -23.47
CA VAL A 299 15.16 14.88 -23.72
C VAL A 299 14.22 14.64 -22.55
N CYS A 300 14.69 14.80 -21.29
CA CYS A 300 13.84 14.65 -20.10
C CYS A 300 12.72 15.70 -20.04
N ARG A 301 12.89 16.85 -20.66
CA ARG A 301 11.85 17.91 -20.72
C ARG A 301 10.84 17.68 -21.83
N ALA A 302 11.24 16.97 -22.89
CA ALA A 302 10.45 16.79 -24.10
C ALA A 302 9.69 15.46 -24.12
N VAL A 303 10.29 14.39 -23.59
CA VAL A 303 9.78 13.01 -23.70
C VAL A 303 9.69 12.36 -22.32
N ALA A 304 8.55 11.77 -21.99
CA ALA A 304 8.39 10.95 -20.79
C ALA A 304 9.13 9.62 -20.98
N PRO A 305 10.01 9.20 -20.06
CA PRO A 305 10.66 7.91 -20.13
C PRO A 305 9.66 6.79 -19.85
N GLU A 306 9.79 5.67 -20.57
CA GLU A 306 9.02 4.45 -20.30
C GLU A 306 9.66 3.64 -19.16
N LEU A 307 8.84 2.98 -18.35
CA LEU A 307 9.31 2.02 -17.37
C LEU A 307 9.82 0.77 -18.11
N ARG A 308 11.12 0.50 -18.04
CA ARG A 308 11.79 -0.62 -18.73
C ARG A 308 12.58 -1.46 -17.75
N TYR A 309 12.62 -2.78 -17.99
CA TYR A 309 13.40 -3.71 -17.19
C TYR A 309 14.88 -3.70 -17.58
N TYR A 310 15.75 -3.57 -16.59
CA TYR A 310 17.21 -3.61 -16.72
C TYR A 310 17.76 -4.84 -15.96
N PRO A 311 18.07 -5.94 -16.67
CA PRO A 311 18.47 -7.21 -16.04
C PRO A 311 19.71 -7.11 -15.15
N GLN A 312 20.69 -6.27 -15.53
CA GLN A 312 21.92 -6.04 -14.78
C GLN A 312 21.68 -5.41 -13.40
N HIS A 313 20.58 -4.69 -13.22
CA HIS A 313 20.18 -4.03 -11.96
C HIS A 313 19.01 -4.76 -11.27
N ARG A 314 18.41 -5.77 -11.92
CA ARG A 314 17.20 -6.45 -11.47
C ARG A 314 16.07 -5.46 -11.17
N SER A 315 16.03 -4.34 -11.89
CA SER A 315 15.15 -3.20 -11.67
C SER A 315 14.41 -2.84 -12.96
N GLU A 316 13.17 -2.39 -12.82
CA GLU A 316 12.47 -1.61 -13.83
C GLU A 316 12.61 -0.14 -13.48
N ALA A 317 13.02 0.70 -14.45
CA ALA A 317 13.18 2.13 -14.22
C ALA A 317 12.75 2.98 -15.41
N ALA A 318 12.16 4.14 -15.11
CA ALA A 318 11.71 5.13 -16.09
C ALA A 318 12.70 6.31 -16.12
N CYS A 319 13.89 6.12 -16.70
CA CYS A 319 14.93 7.13 -16.72
C CYS A 319 15.75 7.13 -18.02
N HIS A 320 15.93 8.31 -18.64
CA HIS A 320 16.73 8.46 -19.86
C HIS A 320 18.24 8.32 -19.62
N LEU A 321 18.72 8.35 -18.38
CA LEU A 321 20.15 8.12 -18.06
C LEU A 321 20.57 6.66 -18.25
N LEU A 322 19.62 5.74 -18.37
CA LEU A 322 19.85 4.31 -18.51
C LEU A 322 19.82 3.81 -19.98
N ASN A 323 19.56 4.71 -20.93
CA ASN A 323 19.45 4.41 -22.36
C ASN A 323 20.77 4.69 -23.09
#